data_d60245d9ce0ded1e3191797001b5f861
#
_entry.id   d60245d9ce0ded1e3191797001b5f861
#
_cell.length_a   1.000
_cell.length_b   1.000
_cell.length_c   1.000
_cell.angle_alpha   90.00
_cell.angle_beta   90.00
_cell.angle_gamma   90.00
#
_symmetry.space_group_name_H-M   'P 1'
#
loop_
_entity.id
_entity.type
_entity.pdbx_description
1 polymer ?
#
loop_
_entity_poly.entity_id
_entity_poly.type
_entity_poly.pdbx_seq_one_letter_code
_entity_poly.pdbx_strand_id
1 'polypeptide(L)'
;MNNTIIITRHPALVQLLAERGIIDGTEAVLSHASPEDVCGRHVIGVLPLSLAAMAASVTEVPLALAPEDRGQELGIDRLREVAGDAVTYVVADRDKADTNVRRVAERMFDAGASNVLPPMPAIEDVTGDVL
;
A
#
# COMPACT_ATOMS: atom_id res chain seq x y z
N MET A 1 -9.83 -10.85 15.35
CA MET A 1 -9.34 -9.47 15.34
C MET A 1 -8.81 -9.11 13.98
N ASN A 2 -9.23 -7.97 13.50
CA ASN A 2 -8.78 -7.52 12.20
C ASN A 2 -7.36 -6.94 12.29
N ASN A 3 -6.44 -7.45 11.47
CA ASN A 3 -5.06 -6.96 11.45
C ASN A 3 -4.87 -5.87 10.41
N THR A 4 -5.95 -5.25 9.98
CA THR A 4 -5.95 -4.18 8.99
C THR A 4 -6.20 -2.84 9.68
N ILE A 5 -5.44 -1.83 9.29
CA ILE A 5 -5.56 -0.48 9.83
C ILE A 5 -5.68 0.49 8.66
N ILE A 6 -6.51 1.50 8.80
CA ILE A 6 -6.71 2.53 7.78
C ILE A 6 -6.04 3.80 8.25
N ILE A 7 -5.21 4.38 7.40
CA ILE A 7 -4.53 5.64 7.73
C ILE A 7 -4.91 6.67 6.68
N THR A 8 -5.75 7.62 7.07
CA THR A 8 -6.24 8.64 6.18
C THR A 8 -6.74 9.85 6.97
N ARG A 9 -6.65 11.01 6.34
CA ARG A 9 -7.22 12.26 6.85
C ARG A 9 -8.57 12.57 6.19
N HIS A 10 -9.02 11.72 5.28
CA HIS A 10 -10.24 11.94 4.52
C HIS A 10 -11.33 10.97 4.94
N PRO A 11 -12.31 11.41 5.74
CA PRO A 11 -13.40 10.51 6.14
C PRO A 11 -14.16 9.92 4.96
N ALA A 12 -14.28 10.69 3.87
CA ALA A 12 -14.96 10.18 2.68
C ALA A 12 -14.25 8.99 2.05
N LEU A 13 -12.91 8.89 2.21
CA LEU A 13 -12.18 7.73 1.71
C LEU A 13 -12.59 6.47 2.46
N VAL A 14 -12.79 6.57 3.76
CA VAL A 14 -13.26 5.43 4.55
C VAL A 14 -14.61 4.94 4.04
N GLN A 15 -15.51 5.88 3.74
CA GLN A 15 -16.81 5.55 3.17
C GLN A 15 -16.67 4.86 1.82
N LEU A 16 -15.79 5.36 0.97
CA LEU A 16 -15.54 4.75 -0.35
C LEU A 16 -15.02 3.33 -0.22
N LEU A 17 -14.10 3.09 0.70
CA LEU A 17 -13.55 1.76 0.94
C LEU A 17 -14.65 0.79 1.38
N ALA A 18 -15.55 1.23 2.23
CA ALA A 18 -16.67 0.41 2.67
C ALA A 18 -17.62 0.11 1.51
N GLU A 19 -17.91 1.11 0.68
CA GLU A 19 -18.79 0.91 -0.49
C GLU A 19 -18.22 -0.10 -1.47
N ARG A 20 -16.89 -0.13 -1.61
CA ARG A 20 -16.21 -1.07 -2.51
C ARG A 20 -15.99 -2.45 -1.91
N GLY A 21 -16.37 -2.64 -0.65
CA GLY A 21 -16.17 -3.91 0.04
C GLY A 21 -14.72 -4.19 0.42
N ILE A 22 -13.86 -3.19 0.39
CA ILE A 22 -12.45 -3.34 0.74
C ILE A 22 -12.31 -3.48 2.26
N ILE A 23 -13.17 -2.80 3.01
CA ILE A 23 -13.22 -2.88 4.47
C ILE A 23 -14.61 -3.29 4.92
N ASP A 24 -14.70 -3.82 6.15
CA ASP A 24 -15.96 -4.26 6.72
C ASP A 24 -16.46 -3.34 7.84
N GLY A 25 -15.72 -2.29 8.17
CA GLY A 25 -16.09 -1.34 9.22
C GLY A 25 -15.51 -1.65 10.59
N THR A 26 -14.78 -2.74 10.74
CA THR A 26 -14.15 -3.09 12.02
C THR A 26 -12.73 -2.59 12.13
N GLU A 27 -12.17 -2.06 11.06
CA GLU A 27 -10.79 -1.60 11.02
C GLU A 27 -10.61 -0.31 11.82
N ALA A 28 -9.46 -0.18 12.49
CA ALA A 28 -9.10 1.07 13.13
C ALA A 28 -8.75 2.11 12.08
N VAL A 29 -9.14 3.36 12.32
CA VAL A 29 -8.85 4.48 11.43
C VAL A 29 -8.00 5.50 12.18
N LEU A 30 -6.83 5.81 11.62
CA LEU A 30 -5.90 6.78 12.19
C LEU A 30 -5.61 7.87 11.18
N SER A 31 -5.38 9.09 11.67
CA SER A 31 -4.97 10.19 10.81
C SER A 31 -3.46 10.27 10.62
N HIS A 32 -2.71 9.65 11.52
CA HIS A 32 -1.25 9.60 11.47
C HIS A 32 -0.77 8.20 11.78
N ALA A 33 0.33 7.81 11.17
CA ALA A 33 0.93 6.51 11.38
C ALA A 33 2.21 6.62 12.17
N SER A 34 2.39 5.74 13.14
CA SER A 34 3.68 5.54 13.81
C SER A 34 4.18 4.14 13.49
N PRO A 35 5.49 3.87 13.69
CA PRO A 35 6.01 2.52 13.48
C PRO A 35 5.24 1.45 14.25
N GLU A 36 4.83 1.76 15.46
CA GLU A 36 4.08 0.82 16.30
C GLU A 36 2.72 0.48 15.72
N ASP A 37 2.10 1.46 15.05
CA ASP A 37 0.77 1.26 14.46
C ASP A 37 0.81 0.35 13.24
N VAL A 38 1.89 0.41 12.46
CA VAL A 38 1.94 -0.25 11.15
C VAL A 38 2.70 -1.56 11.15
N CYS A 39 3.56 -1.78 12.13
CA CYS A 39 4.47 -2.94 12.14
C CYS A 39 3.68 -4.26 12.06
N GLY A 40 3.93 -5.04 11.03
CA GLY A 40 3.30 -6.33 10.82
C GLY A 40 1.83 -6.30 10.47
N ARG A 41 1.27 -5.13 10.19
CA ARG A 41 -0.15 -4.99 9.86
C ARG A 41 -0.37 -4.70 8.39
N HIS A 42 -1.56 -5.01 7.93
CA HIS A 42 -2.01 -4.57 6.61
C HIS A 42 -2.54 -3.16 6.73
N VAL A 43 -1.96 -2.25 5.94
CA VAL A 43 -2.31 -0.83 6.00
C VAL A 43 -3.04 -0.43 4.74
N ILE A 44 -4.13 0.30 4.89
CA ILE A 44 -4.82 0.93 3.76
C ILE A 44 -4.57 2.42 3.88
N GLY A 45 -3.90 2.99 2.89
CA GLY A 45 -3.53 4.40 2.89
C GLY A 45 -2.22 4.62 2.19
N VAL A 46 -1.63 5.80 2.41
CA VAL A 46 -0.33 6.16 1.83
C VAL A 46 0.65 6.36 2.96
N LEU A 47 1.79 5.68 2.88
CA LEU A 47 2.83 5.74 3.90
C LEU A 47 4.16 6.14 3.27
N PRO A 48 5.03 6.82 4.04
CA PRO A 48 6.43 6.93 3.65
C PRO A 48 7.02 5.54 3.48
N LEU A 49 7.99 5.39 2.60
CA LEU A 49 8.57 4.08 2.30
C LEU A 49 9.12 3.39 3.55
N SER A 50 9.70 4.16 4.48
CA SER A 50 10.25 3.58 5.71
C SER A 50 9.18 2.90 6.56
N LEU A 51 7.99 3.48 6.63
CA LEU A 51 6.88 2.87 7.36
C LEU A 51 6.24 1.74 6.55
N ALA A 52 6.14 1.92 5.24
CA ALA A 52 5.60 0.89 4.36
C ALA A 52 6.43 -0.40 4.45
N ALA A 53 7.74 -0.27 4.60
CA ALA A 53 8.62 -1.43 4.74
C ALA A 53 8.39 -2.18 6.06
N MET A 54 7.82 -1.55 7.05
CA MET A 54 7.51 -2.18 8.34
C MET A 54 6.15 -2.87 8.33
N ALA A 55 5.26 -2.45 7.44
CA ALA A 55 3.93 -3.04 7.34
C ALA A 55 3.98 -4.39 6.63
N ALA A 56 2.99 -5.24 6.89
CA ALA A 56 2.88 -6.52 6.17
C ALA A 56 2.48 -6.29 4.71
N SER A 57 1.63 -5.31 4.47
CA SER A 57 1.28 -4.86 3.11
C SER A 57 0.70 -3.45 3.19
N VAL A 58 0.71 -2.75 2.06
CA VAL A 58 0.10 -1.42 1.96
C VAL A 58 -0.84 -1.42 0.76
N THR A 59 -2.09 -1.09 0.99
CA THR A 59 -3.08 -0.97 -0.07
C THR A 59 -3.35 0.50 -0.32
N GLU A 60 -3.17 0.93 -1.55
CA GLU A 60 -3.39 2.31 -1.96
C GLU A 60 -4.54 2.38 -2.94
N VAL A 61 -5.41 3.36 -2.75
CA VAL A 61 -6.41 3.72 -3.75
C VAL A 61 -5.89 4.97 -4.45
N PRO A 62 -5.43 4.86 -5.70
CA PRO A 62 -4.90 6.03 -6.40
C PRO A 62 -6.00 7.04 -6.69
N LEU A 63 -5.70 8.31 -6.50
CA LEU A 63 -6.63 9.40 -6.76
C LEU A 63 -6.10 10.27 -7.88
N ALA A 64 -6.85 10.37 -8.97
CA ALA A 64 -6.48 11.21 -10.11
C ALA A 64 -6.97 12.65 -9.86
N LEU A 65 -6.29 13.36 -8.97
CA LEU A 65 -6.68 14.68 -8.55
C LEU A 65 -6.32 15.74 -9.59
N ALA A 66 -7.25 16.65 -9.86
CA ALA A 66 -6.96 17.85 -10.61
C ALA A 66 -6.25 18.86 -9.71
N PRO A 67 -5.55 19.86 -10.29
CA PRO A 67 -4.88 20.87 -9.47
C PRO A 67 -5.83 21.58 -8.49
N GLU A 68 -7.06 21.80 -8.88
CA GLU A 68 -8.06 22.47 -8.03
C GLU A 68 -8.53 21.60 -6.85
N ASP A 69 -8.30 20.31 -6.91
CA ASP A 69 -8.66 19.39 -5.82
C ASP A 69 -7.64 19.41 -4.69
N ARG A 70 -6.44 19.86 -4.97
CA ARG A 70 -5.37 19.83 -4.00
C ARG A 70 -5.60 20.82 -2.87
N GLY A 71 -5.33 20.38 -1.64
CA GLY A 71 -5.51 21.20 -0.47
C GLY A 71 -6.95 21.33 -0.02
N GLN A 72 -7.88 20.64 -0.67
CA GLN A 72 -9.28 20.65 -0.30
C GLN A 72 -9.71 19.30 0.26
N GLU A 73 -10.68 19.35 1.16
CA GLU A 73 -11.31 18.12 1.63
C GLU A 73 -12.32 17.66 0.57
N LEU A 74 -12.13 16.45 0.08
CA LEU A 74 -12.97 15.93 -0.99
C LEU A 74 -14.16 15.17 -0.41
N GLY A 75 -15.34 15.42 -0.99
CA GLY A 75 -16.53 14.66 -0.66
C GLY A 75 -16.55 13.30 -1.35
N ILE A 76 -17.49 12.48 -0.92
CA ILE A 76 -17.60 11.09 -1.43
C ILE A 76 -17.86 11.06 -2.94
N ASP A 77 -18.65 12.00 -3.45
CA ASP A 77 -18.97 12.02 -4.88
C ASP A 77 -17.73 12.28 -5.72
N ARG A 78 -16.90 13.23 -5.28
CA ARG A 78 -15.66 13.52 -5.99
C ARG A 78 -14.67 12.35 -5.91
N LEU A 79 -14.59 11.70 -4.76
CA LEU A 79 -13.73 10.52 -4.61
C LEU A 79 -14.17 9.39 -5.52
N ARG A 80 -15.48 9.20 -5.68
CA ARG A 80 -15.97 8.18 -6.60
C ARG A 80 -15.53 8.43 -8.04
N GLU A 81 -15.41 9.69 -8.41
CA GLU A 81 -14.99 10.07 -9.77
C GLU A 81 -13.50 9.88 -9.99
N VAL A 82 -12.67 10.20 -8.99
CA VAL A 82 -11.23 10.26 -9.18
C VAL A 82 -10.49 9.02 -8.68
N ALA A 83 -11.14 8.17 -7.92
CA ALA A 83 -10.49 7.01 -7.33
C ALA A 83 -10.33 5.89 -8.36
N GLY A 84 -9.11 5.39 -8.49
CA GLY A 84 -8.83 4.21 -9.30
C GLY A 84 -9.00 2.93 -8.50
N ASP A 85 -8.52 1.83 -9.06
CA ASP A 85 -8.60 0.54 -8.40
C ASP A 85 -7.56 0.46 -7.28
N ALA A 86 -7.94 -0.18 -6.18
CA ALA A 86 -7.01 -0.40 -5.08
C ALA A 86 -5.90 -1.36 -5.51
N VAL A 87 -4.67 -1.03 -5.16
CA VAL A 87 -3.50 -1.86 -5.44
C VAL A 87 -2.77 -2.13 -4.12
N THR A 88 -2.43 -3.38 -3.89
CA THR A 88 -1.70 -3.77 -2.69
C THR A 88 -0.24 -4.00 -3.01
N TYR A 89 0.62 -3.36 -2.24
CA TYR A 89 2.07 -3.43 -2.40
C TYR A 89 2.69 -4.10 -1.18
N VAL A 90 3.81 -4.77 -1.40
CA VAL A 90 4.71 -5.21 -0.34
C VAL A 90 6.01 -4.45 -0.52
N VAL A 91 6.43 -3.74 0.50
CA VAL A 91 7.65 -2.93 0.47
C VAL A 91 8.65 -3.53 1.44
N ALA A 92 9.90 -3.64 1.01
CA ALA A 92 10.94 -4.22 1.84
C ALA A 92 12.16 -3.30 1.87
N ASP A 93 12.78 -3.22 3.04
CA ASP A 93 14.07 -2.59 3.20
C ASP A 93 15.11 -3.41 2.43
N ARG A 94 15.98 -2.75 1.67
CA ARG A 94 16.98 -3.44 0.86
C ARG A 94 17.83 -4.40 1.68
N ASP A 95 18.26 -3.95 2.85
CA ASP A 95 19.14 -4.75 3.71
C ASP A 95 18.43 -5.99 4.26
N LYS A 96 17.10 -5.97 4.27
CA LYS A 96 16.26 -7.07 4.73
C LYS A 96 15.54 -7.77 3.57
N ALA A 97 15.84 -7.37 2.34
CA ALA A 97 15.13 -7.86 1.16
C ALA A 97 15.31 -9.35 0.92
N ASP A 98 16.46 -9.89 1.32
CA ASP A 98 16.75 -11.31 1.13
C ASP A 98 15.67 -12.21 1.68
N THR A 99 15.07 -11.84 2.79
CA THR A 99 14.05 -12.64 3.41
C THR A 99 12.67 -12.34 2.83
N ASN A 100 12.28 -11.07 2.78
CA ASN A 100 10.92 -10.70 2.43
C ASN A 100 10.65 -10.75 0.93
N VAL A 101 11.54 -10.19 0.14
CA VAL A 101 11.38 -10.15 -1.31
C VAL A 101 11.44 -11.57 -1.88
N ARG A 102 12.36 -12.36 -1.37
CA ARG A 102 12.51 -13.75 -1.81
C ARG A 102 11.25 -14.56 -1.50
N ARG A 103 10.65 -14.39 -0.34
CA ARG A 103 9.42 -15.07 0.01
C ARG A 103 8.27 -14.71 -0.92
N VAL A 104 8.16 -13.44 -1.28
CA VAL A 104 7.13 -13.00 -2.21
C VAL A 104 7.36 -13.61 -3.58
N ALA A 105 8.61 -13.59 -4.05
CA ALA A 105 8.96 -14.19 -5.34
C ALA A 105 8.67 -15.68 -5.36
N GLU A 106 9.01 -16.40 -4.31
CA GLU A 106 8.74 -17.82 -4.21
C GLU A 106 7.25 -18.13 -4.27
N ARG A 107 6.43 -17.32 -3.61
CA ARG A 107 4.97 -17.48 -3.67
C ARG A 107 4.45 -17.27 -5.08
N MET A 108 4.99 -16.30 -5.79
CA MET A 108 4.57 -16.02 -7.16
C MET A 108 4.95 -17.18 -8.09
N PHE A 109 6.14 -17.76 -7.91
CA PHE A 109 6.55 -18.92 -8.69
C PHE A 109 5.69 -20.15 -8.36
N ASP A 110 5.40 -20.38 -7.12
CA ASP A 110 4.55 -21.48 -6.70
C ASP A 110 3.15 -21.39 -7.29
N ALA A 111 2.69 -20.16 -7.53
CA ALA A 111 1.41 -19.93 -8.16
C ALA A 111 1.45 -20.06 -9.70
N GLY A 112 2.58 -20.45 -10.26
CA GLY A 112 2.71 -20.64 -11.70
C GLY A 112 3.10 -19.40 -12.46
N ALA A 113 3.57 -18.37 -11.77
CA ALA A 113 3.93 -17.09 -12.39
C ALA A 113 5.43 -17.00 -12.66
N SER A 114 6.04 -18.11 -13.08
CA SER A 114 7.49 -18.22 -13.18
C SER A 114 8.15 -17.26 -14.15
N ASN A 115 7.40 -16.72 -15.09
CA ASN A 115 7.91 -15.80 -16.10
C ASN A 115 7.59 -14.33 -15.79
N VAL A 116 7.02 -14.05 -14.64
CA VAL A 116 6.55 -12.71 -14.31
C VAL A 116 7.69 -11.84 -13.79
N LEU A 117 8.57 -12.39 -12.99
CA LEU A 117 9.62 -11.62 -12.35
C LEU A 117 10.91 -11.69 -13.14
N PRO A 118 11.53 -10.53 -13.43
CA PRO A 118 12.87 -10.54 -14.00
C PRO A 118 13.87 -11.08 -12.97
N PRO A 119 15.03 -11.52 -13.43
CA PRO A 119 16.07 -11.99 -12.53
C PRO A 119 16.44 -10.95 -11.49
N MET A 120 16.65 -11.40 -10.27
CA MET A 120 17.07 -10.53 -9.18
C MET A 120 18.38 -9.78 -9.46
N PRO A 121 19.33 -10.36 -10.20
CA PRO A 121 20.56 -9.61 -10.54
C PRO A 121 20.31 -8.26 -11.21
N ALA A 122 19.23 -8.12 -11.98
CA ALA A 122 18.90 -6.85 -12.60
C ALA A 122 18.65 -5.76 -11.56
N ILE A 123 18.10 -6.11 -10.43
CA ILE A 123 17.83 -5.18 -9.35
C ILE A 123 19.13 -4.71 -8.71
N GLU A 124 20.06 -5.61 -8.53
CA GLU A 124 21.37 -5.28 -7.96
C GLU A 124 22.13 -4.32 -8.86
N ASP A 125 22.11 -4.58 -10.16
CA ASP A 125 22.76 -3.71 -11.12
C ASP A 125 22.16 -2.31 -11.10
N VAL A 126 20.85 -2.23 -11.07
CA VAL A 126 20.14 -0.95 -11.00
C VAL A 126 20.49 -0.20 -9.74
N THR A 127 20.59 -0.91 -8.62
CA THR A 127 20.91 -0.27 -7.35
C THR A 127 22.30 0.35 -7.38
N GLY A 128 23.26 -0.32 -7.99
CA GLY A 128 24.59 0.22 -8.13
C GLY A 128 24.65 1.46 -8.99
N ASP A 129 23.82 1.53 -10.02
CA ASP A 129 23.81 2.66 -10.95
C ASP A 129 23.06 3.86 -10.40
N VAL A 130 22.01 3.63 -9.64
CA VAL A 130 21.16 4.70 -9.14
C VAL A 130 21.83 5.48 -8.01
N LEU A 131 22.64 4.85 -7.27
CA LEU A 131 23.30 5.48 -6.14
C LEU A 131 24.59 6.16 -6.57
#